data_b228b669dd3a6243443370cbbc08c753
#
_entry.id   b228b669dd3a6243443370cbbc08c753
#
_cell.length_a   1.000
_cell.length_b   1.000
_cell.length_c   1.000
_cell.angle_alpha   90.00
_cell.angle_beta   90.00
_cell.angle_gamma   90.00
#
_symmetry.space_group_name_H-M   'P 1'
#
loop_
_entity.id
_entity.type
_entity.pdbx_description
1 polymer ?
#
loop_
_entity_poly.entity_id
_entity_poly.type
_entity_poly.pdbx_seq_one_letter_code
_entity_poly.pdbx_strand_id
1 'polypeptide(L)' 'MMKAKTSGFDRLVARYYPAVYSLASRMTDDPRQAVVLAHDALESTRKRLGNRRGETAFASVLMAAVIRAGLATA' A
#
# COMPACT_ATOMS: atom_id res chain seq x y z
N MET A 1 -13.30 8.14 -22.91
CA MET A 1 -12.85 8.09 -22.35
C MET A 1 -12.57 8.63 -21.59
N MET A 2 -12.45 8.51 -21.09
CA MET A 2 -12.06 8.91 -20.28
C MET A 2 -11.26 8.87 -19.70
N LYS A 3 -10.73 9.29 -19.63
CA LYS A 3 -9.82 9.05 -18.95
C LYS A 3 -9.76 9.59 -17.75
N ALA A 4 -9.67 8.97 -16.93
CA ALA A 4 -9.81 9.47 -15.62
C ALA A 4 -8.55 10.17 -15.21
N LYS A 5 -8.68 11.22 -14.46
CA LYS A 5 -7.53 11.86 -13.89
C LYS A 5 -6.90 10.96 -12.87
N THR A 6 -5.61 10.79 -12.99
CA THR A 6 -4.85 10.05 -12.01
C THR A 6 -4.50 10.99 -10.87
N SER A 7 -4.97 10.70 -9.68
CA SER A 7 -4.67 11.53 -8.51
C SER A 7 -3.24 11.33 -8.08
N GLY A 8 -2.74 12.21 -7.24
CA GLY A 8 -1.41 12.06 -6.69
C GLY A 8 -1.27 10.77 -5.91
N PHE A 9 -2.33 10.41 -5.19
CA PHE A 9 -2.33 9.16 -4.44
C PHE A 9 -2.19 7.97 -5.38
N ASP A 10 -2.94 7.97 -6.48
CA ASP A 10 -2.90 6.86 -7.42
C ASP A 10 -1.52 6.70 -8.05
N ARG A 11 -0.84 7.80 -8.31
CA ARG A 11 0.50 7.74 -8.83
C ARG A 11 1.46 7.09 -7.86
N LEU A 12 1.32 7.45 -6.60
CA LEU A 12 2.19 6.89 -5.57
C LEU A 12 1.89 5.41 -5.38
N VAL A 13 0.62 5.03 -5.45
CA VAL A 13 0.24 3.63 -5.36
C VAL A 13 0.89 2.84 -6.48
N ALA A 14 0.79 3.34 -7.71
CA ALA A 14 1.37 2.64 -8.84
C ALA A 14 2.88 2.53 -8.71
N ARG A 15 3.51 3.56 -8.19
CA ARG A 15 4.95 3.59 -8.03
C ARG A 15 5.44 2.62 -6.98
N TYR A 16 4.73 2.54 -5.87
CA TYR A 16 5.18 1.74 -4.74
C TYR A 16 4.57 0.35 -4.68
N TYR A 17 3.57 0.08 -5.50
CA TYR A 17 2.90 -1.21 -5.44
C TYR A 17 3.86 -2.40 -5.57
N PRO A 18 4.81 -2.39 -6.53
CA PRO A 18 5.73 -3.52 -6.64
C PRO A 18 6.52 -3.76 -5.36
N ALA A 19 6.94 -2.68 -4.70
CA ALA A 19 7.68 -2.82 -3.45
C ALA A 19 6.78 -3.33 -2.34
N VAL A 20 5.55 -2.86 -2.30
CA VAL A 20 4.59 -3.31 -1.29
C VAL A 20 4.29 -4.78 -1.47
N TYR A 21 4.04 -5.20 -2.69
CA TYR A 21 3.75 -6.59 -2.96
C TYR A 21 4.94 -7.47 -2.63
N SER A 22 6.12 -6.99 -2.97
CA SER A 22 7.35 -7.73 -2.69
C SER A 22 7.51 -7.95 -1.18
N LEU A 23 7.26 -6.90 -0.40
CA LEU A 23 7.34 -7.01 1.04
C LEU A 23 6.26 -7.93 1.60
N ALA A 24 5.04 -7.78 1.09
CA ALA A 24 3.94 -8.63 1.51
C ALA A 24 4.22 -10.09 1.20
N SER A 25 4.86 -10.36 0.07
CA SER A 25 5.20 -11.72 -0.32
C SER A 25 6.19 -12.36 0.63
N ARG A 26 7.00 -11.56 1.28
CA ARG A 26 7.95 -12.08 2.25
C ARG A 26 7.30 -12.43 3.57
N MET A 27 6.12 -11.88 3.81
CA MET A 27 5.42 -12.11 5.06
C MET A 27 4.49 -13.30 5.02
N THR A 28 4.24 -13.83 3.85
CA THR A 28 3.36 -14.98 3.70
C THR A 28 3.83 -15.85 2.55
N ASP A 29 3.53 -17.13 2.63
CA ASP A 29 3.87 -18.07 1.57
C ASP A 29 2.79 -18.14 0.51
N ASP A 30 1.65 -17.54 0.78
CA ASP A 30 0.49 -17.63 -0.11
C ASP A 30 0.40 -16.38 -0.97
N PRO A 31 0.53 -16.52 -2.31
CA PRO A 31 0.44 -15.35 -3.20
C PRO A 31 -0.88 -14.59 -3.06
N ARG A 32 -1.96 -15.31 -2.80
CA ARG A 32 -3.25 -14.65 -2.62
C ARG A 32 -3.25 -13.78 -1.37
N GLN A 33 -2.62 -14.29 -0.34
CA GLN A 33 -2.53 -13.54 0.91
C GLN A 33 -1.66 -12.31 0.72
N ALA A 34 -0.62 -12.43 -0.10
CA ALA A 34 0.24 -11.28 -0.38
C ALA A 34 -0.55 -10.17 -1.04
N VAL A 35 -1.45 -10.50 -1.96
CA VAL A 35 -2.29 -9.51 -2.61
C VAL A 35 -3.22 -8.85 -1.60
N VAL A 36 -3.81 -9.63 -0.71
CA VAL A 36 -4.70 -9.10 0.33
C VAL A 36 -3.93 -8.15 1.25
N LEU A 37 -2.74 -8.56 1.65
CA LEU A 37 -1.91 -7.72 2.52
C LEU A 37 -1.58 -6.40 1.86
N ALA A 38 -1.22 -6.44 0.57
CA ALA A 38 -0.88 -5.23 -0.15
C ALA A 38 -2.10 -4.30 -0.24
N HIS A 39 -3.25 -4.87 -0.54
CA HIS A 39 -4.48 -4.10 -0.62
C HIS A 39 -4.85 -3.46 0.71
N ASP A 40 -4.79 -4.25 1.77
CA ASP A 40 -5.12 -3.74 3.09
C ASP A 40 -4.17 -2.62 3.51
N ALA A 41 -2.90 -2.78 3.18
CA ALA A 41 -1.92 -1.75 3.52
C ALA A 41 -2.20 -0.46 2.76
N LEU A 42 -2.56 -0.56 1.50
CA LEU A 42 -2.86 0.63 0.70
C LEU A 42 -4.13 1.32 1.18
N GLU A 43 -5.15 0.54 1.53
CA GLU A 43 -6.40 1.09 2.07
C GLU A 43 -6.12 1.82 3.38
N SER A 44 -5.36 1.19 4.23
CA SER A 44 -5.01 1.77 5.51
C SER A 44 -4.21 3.06 5.34
N THR A 45 -3.29 3.06 4.39
CA THR A 45 -2.49 4.24 4.08
C THR A 45 -3.38 5.39 3.64
N ARG A 46 -4.32 5.08 2.77
CA ARG A 46 -5.23 6.10 2.26
C ARG A 46 -6.00 6.77 3.39
N LYS A 47 -6.50 5.96 4.30
CA LYS A 47 -7.27 6.47 5.43
C LYS A 47 -6.41 7.31 6.36
N ARG A 48 -5.20 6.85 6.62
CA ARG A 48 -4.33 7.53 7.57
C ARG A 48 -3.77 8.82 7.03
N LEU A 49 -3.51 8.87 5.72
CA LEU A 49 -2.98 10.08 5.14
C LEU A 49 -3.98 11.23 5.17
N GLY A 50 -5.24 10.89 4.94
CA GLY A 50 -6.24 11.93 4.91
C GLY A 50 -5.87 13.02 3.92
N ASN A 51 -5.63 14.22 4.42
CA ASN A 51 -5.28 15.36 3.57
C ASN A 51 -3.79 15.58 3.41
N ARG A 52 -2.99 14.74 4.04
CA ARG A 52 -1.55 14.91 3.96
C ARG A 52 -1.06 14.59 2.58
N ARG A 53 -0.09 15.36 2.14
CA ARG A 53 0.51 15.14 0.84
C ARG A 53 1.99 15.00 1.00
N GLY A 54 2.60 14.36 0.02
CA GLY A 54 4.02 14.18 0.04
C GLY A 54 4.40 12.73 -0.01
N GLU A 55 5.40 12.45 -0.82
CA GLU A 55 5.85 11.09 -1.03
C GLU A 55 6.46 10.48 0.22
N THR A 56 7.17 11.28 0.99
CA THR A 56 7.81 10.79 2.22
C THR A 56 6.76 10.31 3.22
N ALA A 57 5.70 11.11 3.39
CA ALA A 57 4.63 10.72 4.30
C ALA A 57 3.93 9.46 3.81
N PHE A 58 3.70 9.39 2.50
CA PHE A 58 3.07 8.23 1.90
C PHE A 58 3.88 6.98 2.17
N ALA A 59 5.17 7.03 1.86
CA ALA A 59 6.03 5.86 2.02
C ALA A 59 6.10 5.41 3.48
N SER A 60 6.21 6.35 4.38
CA SER A 60 6.32 6.05 5.80
C SER A 60 5.07 5.36 6.33
N VAL A 61 3.90 5.93 6.00
CA VAL A 61 2.63 5.36 6.44
C VAL A 61 2.41 4.00 5.78
N LEU A 62 2.75 3.90 4.49
CA LEU A 62 2.55 2.66 3.76
C LEU A 62 3.38 1.52 4.33
N MET A 63 4.65 1.78 4.60
CA MET A 63 5.51 0.72 5.14
C MET A 63 5.02 0.26 6.51
N ALA A 64 4.62 1.19 7.34
CA ALA A 64 4.07 0.84 8.64
C ALA A 64 2.80 0.02 8.50
N ALA A 65 1.97 0.36 7.52
CA ALA A 65 0.73 -0.35 7.29
C ALA A 65 0.98 -1.79 6.82
N VAL A 66 1.97 -1.97 5.93
CA VAL A 66 2.30 -3.31 5.45
C VAL A 66 2.77 -4.19 6.60
N ILE A 67 3.65 -3.65 7.42
CA ILE A 67 4.18 -4.42 8.55
C ILE A 67 3.06 -4.80 9.50
N ARG A 68 2.18 -3.83 9.80
CA ARG A 68 1.09 -4.09 10.72
C ARG A 68 0.12 -5.14 10.16
N ALA A 69 -0.20 -5.05 8.89
CA ALA A 69 -1.09 -6.02 8.25
C ALA A 69 -0.46 -7.40 8.27
N GLY A 70 0.83 -7.48 8.01
CA GLY A 70 1.54 -8.76 8.03
C GLY A 70 1.53 -9.37 9.41
N LEU A 71 1.75 -8.57 10.43
CA LEU A 71 1.74 -9.07 11.81
C LEU A 71 0.36 -9.55 12.22
N ALA A 72 -0.67 -8.89 11.73
CA ALA A 72 -2.04 -9.26 12.08
C ALA A 72 -2.44 -10.63 11.51
N THR A 73 -1.80 -11.05 10.43
CA THR A 73 -2.11 -12.33 9.80
C THR A 73 -1.14 -13.43 10.20
N ALA A 74 -0.10 -13.10 10.90
CA ALA A 74 0.93 -14.06 11.27
C ALA A 74 0.47 -15.08 12.32
#